data_12fa9546a88db7a3d470a81d33f5b2bc
#
_entry.id   12fa9546a88db7a3d470a81d33f5b2bc
#
_cell.length_a   1.000
_cell.length_b   1.000
_cell.length_c   1.000
_cell.angle_alpha   90.00
_cell.angle_beta   90.00
_cell.angle_gamma   90.00
#
_symmetry.space_group_name_H-M   'P 1'
#
loop_
_entity.id
_entity.type
_entity.pdbx_description
1 polymer ?
#
loop_
_entity_poly.entity_id
_entity_poly.type
_entity_poly.pdbx_seq_one_letter_code
_entity_poly.pdbx_strand_id
1 'polypeptide(L)'
;HRYSSAASDVYKRQMTENSAVATGNTPDKVKLGTVGTAQPGVEIKLADDGEILVRHPGVFLGYYKNEEATNEVLDEEGWLYTGDVGEFDGEFLKIVDRKKDIIITSGGKNVSPSELENNIKTSPFIKEAIVIGDDRKFLSALIGIEFDIVSNWALRKNIPHTTYRNLSENEEVQNLIWEEIKKSNEYTS
;
A
#
# COMPACT_ATOMS: atom_id res chain seq x y z
N HIS A 1 6.55 -13.01 21.47
CA HIS A 1 6.30 -11.62 21.06
C HIS A 1 5.92 -11.62 19.58
N ARG A 2 4.63 -11.46 19.30
CA ARG A 2 4.17 -11.17 17.94
C ARG A 2 4.37 -9.67 17.72
N TYR A 3 5.36 -9.30 16.94
CA TYR A 3 5.42 -7.96 16.37
C TYR A 3 4.23 -7.81 15.41
N SER A 4 3.44 -6.74 15.57
CA SER A 4 2.30 -6.49 14.70
C SER A 4 2.82 -6.31 13.26
N SER A 5 2.08 -6.82 12.28
CA SER A 5 2.43 -6.72 10.86
C SER A 5 2.67 -5.27 10.41
N ALA A 6 1.98 -4.30 11.02
CA ALA A 6 2.18 -2.88 10.77
C ALA A 6 3.59 -2.38 11.10
N ALA A 7 4.24 -2.92 12.16
CA ALA A 7 5.62 -2.55 12.48
C ALA A 7 6.63 -3.15 11.48
N SER A 8 6.30 -4.26 10.81
CA SER A 8 7.17 -4.87 9.81
C SER A 8 7.12 -4.15 8.45
N ASP A 9 6.05 -3.47 8.14
CA ASP A 9 5.91 -2.75 6.86
C ASP A 9 6.71 -1.44 6.85
N VAL A 10 6.92 -0.80 8.01
CA VAL A 10 7.75 0.39 8.16
C VAL A 10 9.23 0.14 7.78
N TYR A 11 9.71 -1.11 7.88
CA TYR A 11 11.10 -1.48 7.57
C TYR A 11 11.29 -2.10 6.18
N LYS A 12 10.24 -2.32 5.40
CA LYS A 12 10.31 -3.12 4.17
C LYS A 12 10.59 -2.36 2.88
N ARG A 13 10.57 -1.02 2.89
CA ARG A 13 10.84 -0.23 1.68
C ARG A 13 12.23 0.38 1.70
N GLN A 14 13.24 -0.46 1.83
CA GLN A 14 14.62 -0.08 1.65
C GLN A 14 14.95 -0.18 0.14
N MET A 15 15.26 0.96 -0.48
CA MET A 15 15.76 0.99 -1.85
C MET A 15 17.28 0.79 -1.86
N THR A 16 17.74 -0.11 -2.71
CA THR A 16 19.18 -0.33 -2.94
C THR A 16 19.81 0.91 -3.58
N GLU A 17 19.10 1.57 -4.46
CA GLU A 17 19.51 2.76 -5.21
C GLU A 17 19.84 3.97 -4.32
N ASN A 18 19.29 4.02 -3.11
CA ASN A 18 19.58 5.08 -2.13
C ASN A 18 20.29 4.56 -0.87
N SER A 19 20.93 3.39 -0.95
CA SER A 19 21.63 2.75 0.18
C SER A 19 20.76 2.56 1.43
N ALA A 20 19.45 2.50 1.27
CA ALA A 20 18.44 2.34 2.33
C ALA A 20 18.46 3.44 3.43
N VAL A 21 18.96 4.65 3.14
CA VAL A 21 19.29 5.68 4.17
C VAL A 21 18.46 6.96 4.00
N ALA A 22 17.34 6.95 3.26
CA ALA A 22 16.60 8.20 3.00
C ALA A 22 15.89 8.74 4.26
N THR A 23 15.13 7.91 4.95
CA THR A 23 14.33 8.32 6.12
C THR A 23 14.49 7.36 7.28
N GLY A 24 14.11 7.80 8.46
CA GLY A 24 14.09 6.96 9.65
C GLY A 24 13.35 7.59 10.82
N ASN A 25 12.82 6.74 11.68
CA ASN A 25 12.33 7.13 12.98
C ASN A 25 13.50 7.07 14.00
N THR A 26 13.62 8.09 14.83
CA THR A 26 14.57 8.10 15.96
C THR A 26 13.79 7.90 17.27
N PRO A 27 14.43 7.48 18.37
CA PRO A 27 13.74 7.29 19.65
C PRO A 27 12.94 8.52 20.12
N ASP A 28 13.40 9.73 19.78
CA ASP A 28 12.80 11.00 20.17
C ASP A 28 11.77 11.52 19.14
N LYS A 29 11.75 10.93 17.93
CA LYS A 29 10.90 11.34 16.82
C LYS A 29 10.34 10.10 16.11
N VAL A 30 9.21 9.60 16.62
CA VAL A 30 8.48 8.44 16.05
C VAL A 30 7.06 8.85 15.75
N LYS A 31 6.60 8.57 14.54
CA LYS A 31 5.19 8.68 14.16
C LYS A 31 4.74 7.41 13.46
N LEU A 32 3.77 6.72 14.06
CA LEU A 32 3.20 5.50 13.47
C LEU A 32 2.54 5.79 12.13
N GLY A 33 2.65 4.87 11.18
CA GLY A 33 2.11 5.04 9.83
C GLY A 33 3.00 5.88 8.90
N THR A 34 4.20 6.32 9.36
CA THR A 34 5.17 7.05 8.55
C THR A 34 6.50 6.30 8.47
N VAL A 35 7.31 6.64 7.46
CA VAL A 35 8.68 6.15 7.32
C VAL A 35 9.71 7.02 8.05
N GLY A 36 9.24 7.97 8.85
CA GLY A 36 10.07 8.85 9.66
C GLY A 36 10.41 10.16 8.96
N THR A 37 11.47 10.81 9.44
CA THR A 37 11.99 12.08 8.92
C THR A 37 13.22 11.85 8.06
N ALA A 38 13.57 12.81 7.20
CA ALA A 38 14.81 12.76 6.43
C ALA A 38 16.03 12.61 7.35
N GLN A 39 16.96 11.73 6.98
CA GLN A 39 18.22 11.57 7.71
C GLN A 39 19.15 12.78 7.48
N PRO A 40 20.10 13.06 8.38
CA PRO A 40 21.06 14.14 8.21
C PRO A 40 21.78 14.05 6.86
N GLY A 41 21.75 15.14 6.09
CA GLY A 41 22.38 15.21 4.76
C GLY A 41 21.55 14.58 3.63
N VAL A 42 20.32 14.18 3.90
CA VAL A 42 19.36 13.72 2.89
C VAL A 42 18.37 14.83 2.58
N GLU A 43 18.19 15.12 1.32
CA GLU A 43 17.17 16.01 0.81
C GLU A 43 16.02 15.17 0.24
N ILE A 44 14.79 15.55 0.59
CA ILE A 44 13.57 14.88 0.10
C ILE A 44 12.60 15.94 -0.38
N LYS A 45 12.03 15.75 -1.56
CA LYS A 45 10.93 16.56 -2.08
C LYS A 45 9.88 15.67 -2.74
N LEU A 46 8.69 16.20 -2.93
CA LEU A 46 7.65 15.58 -3.75
C LEU A 46 7.62 16.28 -5.11
N ALA A 47 7.49 15.50 -6.17
CA ALA A 47 7.18 15.99 -7.49
C ALA A 47 5.69 16.44 -7.55
N ASP A 48 5.28 17.07 -8.67
CA ASP A 48 3.91 17.57 -8.86
C ASP A 48 2.86 16.46 -8.80
N ASP A 49 3.23 15.24 -9.15
CA ASP A 49 2.39 14.04 -9.10
C ASP A 49 2.48 13.28 -7.75
N GLY A 50 3.21 13.86 -6.78
CA GLY A 50 3.38 13.29 -5.45
C GLY A 50 4.49 12.24 -5.36
N GLU A 51 5.26 11.99 -6.44
CA GLU A 51 6.40 11.07 -6.36
C GLU A 51 7.48 11.58 -5.42
N ILE A 52 7.99 10.70 -4.58
CA ILE A 52 9.08 11.00 -3.65
C ILE A 52 10.38 11.03 -4.40
N LEU A 53 11.08 12.17 -4.34
CA LEU A 53 12.43 12.36 -4.87
C LEU A 53 13.42 12.48 -3.71
N VAL A 54 14.55 11.79 -3.85
CA VAL A 54 15.60 11.75 -2.82
C VAL A 54 16.95 12.15 -3.42
N ARG A 55 17.71 12.96 -2.70
CA ARG A 55 19.09 13.34 -3.06
C ARG A 55 20.01 13.29 -1.86
N HIS A 56 21.11 12.55 -1.95
CA HIS A 56 22.19 12.50 -0.98
C HIS A 56 23.41 11.76 -1.56
N PRO A 57 24.61 11.85 -0.93
CA PRO A 57 25.84 11.22 -1.44
C PRO A 57 25.78 9.68 -1.56
N GLY A 58 24.84 9.02 -0.91
CA GLY A 58 24.65 7.56 -0.97
C GLY A 58 23.69 7.09 -2.06
N VAL A 59 23.15 8.00 -2.90
CA VAL A 59 22.41 7.61 -4.11
C VAL A 59 23.38 6.93 -5.07
N PHE A 60 22.96 5.83 -5.69
CA PHE A 60 23.76 5.05 -6.61
C PHE A 60 24.21 5.86 -7.85
N LEU A 61 25.26 5.40 -8.51
CA LEU A 61 25.76 6.06 -9.74
C LEU A 61 24.96 5.71 -10.99
N GLY A 62 24.16 4.66 -10.93
CA GLY A 62 23.35 4.18 -12.03
C GLY A 62 23.38 2.66 -12.17
N TYR A 63 22.58 2.15 -13.09
CA TYR A 63 22.53 0.72 -13.42
C TYR A 63 23.69 0.36 -14.36
N TYR A 64 24.39 -0.72 -14.03
CA TYR A 64 25.56 -1.14 -14.79
C TYR A 64 25.23 -1.43 -16.25
N LYS A 65 25.89 -0.72 -17.17
CA LYS A 65 25.69 -0.80 -18.63
C LYS A 65 24.23 -0.58 -19.09
N ASN A 66 23.46 0.19 -18.33
CA ASN A 66 22.09 0.51 -18.70
C ASN A 66 21.81 2.00 -18.40
N GLU A 67 22.30 2.87 -19.31
CA GLU A 67 22.14 4.32 -19.19
C GLU A 67 20.68 4.74 -19.34
N GLU A 68 19.90 4.06 -20.18
CA GLU A 68 18.49 4.36 -20.39
C GLU A 68 17.70 4.22 -19.07
N ALA A 69 17.80 3.07 -18.42
CA ALA A 69 17.15 2.85 -17.13
C ALA A 69 17.71 3.76 -16.02
N THR A 70 18.97 4.19 -16.12
CA THR A 70 19.55 5.14 -15.16
C THR A 70 18.92 6.52 -15.34
N ASN A 71 18.81 7.00 -16.55
CA ASN A 71 18.25 8.31 -16.86
C ASN A 71 16.73 8.39 -16.59
N GLU A 72 16.02 7.27 -16.55
CA GLU A 72 14.62 7.21 -16.13
C GLU A 72 14.43 7.51 -14.64
N VAL A 73 15.42 7.17 -13.80
CA VAL A 73 15.29 7.26 -12.35
C VAL A 73 16.23 8.26 -11.67
N LEU A 74 17.20 8.79 -12.38
CA LEU A 74 18.19 9.74 -11.86
C LEU A 74 18.34 10.92 -12.81
N ASP A 75 18.07 12.13 -12.32
CA ASP A 75 18.22 13.34 -13.10
C ASP A 75 19.63 13.93 -13.03
N GLU A 76 19.91 14.95 -13.87
CA GLU A 76 21.20 15.64 -13.92
C GLU A 76 21.55 16.40 -12.64
N GLU A 77 20.56 16.72 -11.80
CA GLU A 77 20.75 17.38 -10.50
C GLU A 77 21.02 16.38 -9.37
N GLY A 78 20.99 15.07 -9.65
CA GLY A 78 21.21 13.98 -8.73
C GLY A 78 19.99 13.62 -7.88
N TRP A 79 18.79 13.97 -8.32
CA TRP A 79 17.56 13.51 -7.70
C TRP A 79 17.19 12.11 -8.21
N LEU A 80 17.02 11.20 -7.26
CA LEU A 80 16.52 9.86 -7.50
C LEU A 80 14.98 9.85 -7.44
N TYR A 81 14.34 9.46 -8.52
CA TYR A 81 12.92 9.18 -8.63
C TYR A 81 12.65 7.80 -8.07
N THR A 82 11.97 7.74 -6.92
CA THR A 82 11.84 6.48 -6.18
C THR A 82 10.77 5.55 -6.74
N GLY A 83 9.87 6.06 -7.55
CA GLY A 83 8.67 5.33 -7.99
C GLY A 83 7.64 5.12 -6.88
N ASP A 84 7.84 5.70 -5.70
CA ASP A 84 6.89 5.70 -4.59
C ASP A 84 6.22 7.07 -4.50
N VAL A 85 4.91 7.11 -4.31
CA VAL A 85 4.14 8.33 -4.04
C VAL A 85 3.98 8.48 -2.54
N GLY A 86 4.11 9.71 -2.07
CA GLY A 86 4.03 10.00 -0.65
C GLY A 86 3.41 11.35 -0.34
N GLU A 87 3.24 11.60 0.93
CA GLU A 87 2.79 12.86 1.48
C GLU A 87 3.58 13.21 2.74
N PHE A 88 3.70 14.50 3.03
CA PHE A 88 4.27 14.96 4.29
C PHE A 88 3.19 15.18 5.32
N ASP A 89 3.35 14.58 6.49
CA ASP A 89 2.56 14.83 7.69
C ASP A 89 3.45 15.59 8.70
N GLY A 90 3.49 16.90 8.55
CA GLY A 90 4.49 17.76 9.18
C GLY A 90 5.88 17.50 8.60
N GLU A 91 6.83 17.08 9.44
CA GLU A 91 8.18 16.70 9.01
C GLU A 91 8.32 15.21 8.67
N PHE A 92 7.26 14.41 8.91
CA PHE A 92 7.27 12.97 8.68
C PHE A 92 6.81 12.64 7.28
N LEU A 93 7.53 11.75 6.61
CA LEU A 93 7.15 11.24 5.30
C LEU A 93 6.26 10.01 5.48
N LYS A 94 5.12 10.00 4.81
CA LYS A 94 4.24 8.85 4.68
C LYS A 94 4.27 8.37 3.22
N ILE A 95 4.47 7.08 3.01
CA ILE A 95 4.36 6.46 1.69
C ILE A 95 2.89 6.08 1.49
N VAL A 96 2.32 6.52 0.38
CA VAL A 96 0.94 6.26 0.00
C VAL A 96 0.86 4.94 -0.79
N ASP A 97 1.59 4.87 -1.91
CA ASP A 97 1.65 3.68 -2.75
C ASP A 97 2.80 3.77 -3.77
N ARG A 98 2.95 2.73 -4.60
CA ARG A 98 3.79 2.77 -5.79
C ARG A 98 3.13 3.59 -6.89
N LYS A 99 3.88 4.47 -7.54
CA LYS A 99 3.38 5.32 -8.65
C LYS A 99 2.72 4.51 -9.76
N LYS A 100 3.33 3.38 -10.13
CA LYS A 100 2.82 2.47 -11.17
C LYS A 100 1.58 1.66 -10.74
N ASP A 101 1.31 1.57 -9.45
CA ASP A 101 0.22 0.78 -8.90
C ASP A 101 -1.00 1.67 -8.56
N ILE A 102 -0.83 3.01 -8.53
CA ILE A 102 -1.91 3.96 -8.32
C ILE A 102 -2.94 3.84 -9.44
N ILE A 103 -4.20 3.67 -9.05
CA ILE A 103 -5.34 3.64 -9.95
C ILE A 103 -5.76 5.09 -10.28
N ILE A 104 -5.83 5.40 -11.56
CA ILE A 104 -6.39 6.68 -12.03
C ILE A 104 -7.78 6.40 -12.58
N THR A 105 -8.81 6.84 -11.86
CA THR A 105 -10.19 6.67 -12.32
C THR A 105 -10.47 7.54 -13.55
N SER A 106 -11.51 7.20 -14.35
CA SER A 106 -11.90 8.00 -15.52
C SER A 106 -12.29 9.46 -15.20
N GLY A 107 -12.49 9.78 -13.92
CA GLY A 107 -12.69 11.15 -13.40
C GLY A 107 -11.39 11.85 -13.02
N GLY A 108 -10.22 11.23 -13.22
CA GLY A 108 -8.91 11.79 -12.88
C GLY A 108 -8.58 11.72 -11.38
N LYS A 109 -9.33 10.96 -10.58
CA LYS A 109 -9.01 10.78 -9.16
C LYS A 109 -7.96 9.68 -9.00
N ASN A 110 -6.85 10.02 -8.33
CA ASN A 110 -5.83 9.06 -7.93
C ASN A 110 -6.30 8.30 -6.69
N VAL A 111 -6.20 6.99 -6.72
CA VAL A 111 -6.59 6.10 -5.63
C VAL A 111 -5.48 5.10 -5.37
N SER A 112 -5.07 4.95 -4.11
CA SER A 112 -4.16 3.90 -3.68
C SER A 112 -4.95 2.58 -3.52
N PRO A 113 -4.75 1.57 -4.38
CA PRO A 113 -5.37 0.26 -4.19
C PRO A 113 -4.89 -0.42 -2.92
N SER A 114 -3.61 -0.29 -2.58
CA SER A 114 -3.03 -0.91 -1.39
C SER A 114 -3.68 -0.43 -0.10
N GLU A 115 -4.03 0.85 0.01
CA GLU A 115 -4.71 1.39 1.18
C GLU A 115 -6.11 0.79 1.33
N LEU A 116 -6.89 0.74 0.24
CA LEU A 116 -8.23 0.16 0.24
C LEU A 116 -8.19 -1.35 0.53
N GLU A 117 -7.28 -2.08 -0.10
CA GLU A 117 -7.08 -3.51 0.11
C GLU A 117 -6.71 -3.84 1.57
N ASN A 118 -5.80 -3.06 2.14
CA ASN A 118 -5.39 -3.23 3.54
C ASN A 118 -6.56 -2.94 4.50
N ASN A 119 -7.36 -1.91 4.24
CA ASN A 119 -8.54 -1.60 5.03
C ASN A 119 -9.58 -2.73 4.96
N ILE A 120 -9.85 -3.27 3.78
CA ILE A 120 -10.76 -4.41 3.59
C ILE A 120 -10.23 -5.65 4.31
N LYS A 121 -8.93 -5.93 4.25
CA LYS A 121 -8.28 -7.07 4.93
C LYS A 121 -8.21 -6.97 6.46
N THR A 122 -8.64 -5.86 7.05
CA THR A 122 -8.79 -5.79 8.53
C THR A 122 -9.91 -6.71 9.04
N SER A 123 -10.88 -7.05 8.18
CA SER A 123 -11.94 -8.01 8.53
C SER A 123 -11.37 -9.43 8.67
N PRO A 124 -11.70 -10.15 9.76
CA PRO A 124 -11.26 -11.54 9.93
C PRO A 124 -11.85 -12.51 8.91
N PHE A 125 -12.92 -12.13 8.22
CA PHE A 125 -13.59 -12.95 7.19
C PHE A 125 -12.93 -12.84 5.82
N ILE A 126 -12.04 -11.87 5.62
CA ILE A 126 -11.41 -11.55 4.34
C ILE A 126 -9.93 -11.89 4.42
N LYS A 127 -9.48 -12.78 3.55
CA LYS A 127 -8.09 -13.20 3.43
C LYS A 127 -7.30 -12.31 2.49
N GLU A 128 -7.90 -12.03 1.31
CA GLU A 128 -7.28 -11.24 0.26
C GLU A 128 -8.30 -10.30 -0.37
N ALA A 129 -7.82 -9.14 -0.79
CA ALA A 129 -8.59 -8.19 -1.57
C ALA A 129 -7.70 -7.65 -2.68
N ILE A 130 -8.23 -7.50 -3.90
CA ILE A 130 -7.56 -6.90 -5.05
C ILE A 130 -8.52 -5.85 -5.63
N VAL A 131 -8.11 -4.59 -5.58
CA VAL A 131 -8.89 -3.46 -6.11
C VAL A 131 -8.56 -3.25 -7.57
N ILE A 132 -9.58 -3.07 -8.39
CA ILE A 132 -9.50 -2.88 -9.84
C ILE A 132 -10.33 -1.66 -10.22
N GLY A 133 -9.78 -0.77 -11.05
CA GLY A 133 -10.56 0.42 -11.43
C GLY A 133 -9.85 1.42 -12.31
N ASP A 134 -8.68 1.07 -12.86
CA ASP A 134 -7.94 1.94 -13.76
C ASP A 134 -8.79 2.29 -14.99
N ASP A 135 -8.87 3.59 -15.33
CA ASP A 135 -9.73 4.15 -16.36
C ASP A 135 -11.24 3.84 -16.21
N ARG A 136 -11.67 3.35 -15.04
CA ARG A 136 -13.07 3.03 -14.76
C ARG A 136 -13.79 4.16 -14.01
N LYS A 137 -15.13 4.22 -14.18
CA LYS A 137 -15.99 5.16 -13.46
C LYS A 137 -16.15 4.81 -11.98
N PHE A 138 -15.90 3.55 -11.63
CA PHE A 138 -16.06 3.02 -10.27
C PHE A 138 -14.98 1.98 -10.00
N LEU A 139 -14.65 1.81 -8.75
CA LEU A 139 -13.76 0.75 -8.28
C LEU A 139 -14.54 -0.53 -8.06
N SER A 140 -13.89 -1.65 -8.34
CA SER A 140 -14.38 -3.00 -8.04
C SER A 140 -13.31 -3.73 -7.25
N ALA A 141 -13.70 -4.72 -6.44
CA ALA A 141 -12.75 -5.54 -5.73
C ALA A 141 -13.03 -7.03 -5.93
N LEU A 142 -11.97 -7.80 -6.11
CA LEU A 142 -12.00 -9.26 -5.99
C LEU A 142 -11.69 -9.61 -4.54
N ILE A 143 -12.57 -10.37 -3.89
CA ILE A 143 -12.43 -10.73 -2.47
C ILE A 143 -12.19 -12.22 -2.32
N GLY A 144 -11.11 -12.58 -1.68
CA GLY A 144 -10.84 -13.92 -1.19
C GLY A 144 -11.28 -14.07 0.26
N ILE A 145 -12.20 -14.99 0.55
CA ILE A 145 -12.66 -15.22 1.92
C ILE A 145 -11.65 -16.03 2.74
N GLU A 146 -11.57 -15.78 4.05
CA GLU A 146 -10.84 -16.64 4.98
C GLU A 146 -11.67 -17.90 5.28
N PHE A 147 -11.34 -18.98 4.55
CA PHE A 147 -12.16 -20.18 4.49
C PHE A 147 -12.53 -20.76 5.85
N ASP A 148 -11.57 -20.91 6.75
CA ASP A 148 -11.79 -21.56 8.05
C ASP A 148 -12.73 -20.73 8.94
N ILE A 149 -12.58 -19.39 8.91
CA ILE A 149 -13.41 -18.48 9.70
C ILE A 149 -14.83 -18.43 9.15
N VAL A 150 -14.96 -18.26 7.83
CA VAL A 150 -16.26 -18.20 7.15
C VAL A 150 -16.98 -19.55 7.23
N SER A 151 -16.25 -20.67 7.11
CA SER A 151 -16.82 -22.01 7.28
C SER A 151 -17.40 -22.21 8.69
N ASN A 152 -16.65 -21.83 9.74
CA ASN A 152 -17.13 -21.89 11.11
C ASN A 152 -18.37 -20.99 11.35
N TRP A 153 -18.40 -19.79 10.72
CA TRP A 153 -19.55 -18.91 10.79
C TRP A 153 -20.77 -19.54 10.08
N ALA A 154 -20.59 -20.13 8.88
CA ALA A 154 -21.63 -20.78 8.10
C ALA A 154 -22.23 -21.99 8.84
N LEU A 155 -21.39 -22.80 9.52
CA LEU A 155 -21.85 -23.92 10.35
C LEU A 155 -22.77 -23.45 11.49
N ARG A 156 -22.43 -22.33 12.15
CA ARG A 156 -23.29 -21.75 13.20
C ARG A 156 -24.63 -21.24 12.67
N LYS A 157 -24.70 -20.92 11.39
CA LYS A 157 -25.90 -20.48 10.68
C LYS A 157 -26.67 -21.64 10.01
N ASN A 158 -26.19 -22.89 10.16
CA ASN A 158 -26.72 -24.07 9.50
C ASN A 158 -26.68 -23.97 7.95
N ILE A 159 -25.68 -23.30 7.40
CA ILE A 159 -25.43 -23.19 5.96
C ILE A 159 -24.59 -24.40 5.54
N PRO A 160 -25.14 -25.35 4.76
CA PRO A 160 -24.38 -26.50 4.29
C PRO A 160 -23.37 -26.07 3.22
N HIS A 161 -22.14 -26.55 3.34
CA HIS A 161 -21.10 -26.35 2.35
C HIS A 161 -20.07 -27.47 2.42
N THR A 162 -19.40 -27.74 1.31
CA THR A 162 -18.36 -28.79 1.20
C THR A 162 -17.08 -28.26 0.55
N THR A 163 -17.16 -27.16 -0.19
CA THR A 163 -16.04 -26.59 -0.92
C THR A 163 -15.96 -25.08 -0.72
N TYR A 164 -14.78 -24.51 -0.97
CA TYR A 164 -14.58 -23.06 -1.00
C TYR A 164 -15.59 -22.39 -1.95
N ARG A 165 -15.81 -22.98 -3.12
CA ARG A 165 -16.70 -22.43 -4.15
C ARG A 165 -18.14 -22.37 -3.65
N ASN A 166 -18.65 -23.47 -3.07
CA ASN A 166 -20.03 -23.47 -2.54
C ASN A 166 -20.22 -22.38 -1.45
N LEU A 167 -19.17 -22.17 -0.64
CA LEU A 167 -19.20 -21.19 0.43
C LEU A 167 -19.17 -19.76 -0.12
N SER A 168 -18.26 -19.46 -1.06
CA SER A 168 -18.12 -18.12 -1.62
C SER A 168 -19.27 -17.70 -2.54
N GLU A 169 -19.98 -18.66 -3.16
CA GLU A 169 -21.16 -18.41 -3.98
C GLU A 169 -22.46 -18.34 -3.15
N ASN A 170 -22.42 -18.64 -1.85
CA ASN A 170 -23.60 -18.58 -0.99
C ASN A 170 -24.00 -17.13 -0.70
N GLU A 171 -25.29 -16.81 -0.88
CA GLU A 171 -25.83 -15.46 -0.75
C GLU A 171 -25.64 -14.87 0.67
N GLU A 172 -25.82 -15.67 1.72
CA GLU A 172 -25.61 -15.20 3.09
C GLU A 172 -24.14 -14.87 3.38
N VAL A 173 -23.22 -15.64 2.80
CA VAL A 173 -21.78 -15.37 2.88
C VAL A 173 -21.43 -14.09 2.11
N GLN A 174 -21.98 -13.92 0.91
CA GLN A 174 -21.78 -12.70 0.13
C GLN A 174 -22.31 -11.48 0.87
N ASN A 175 -23.46 -11.58 1.52
CA ASN A 175 -24.02 -10.51 2.34
C ASN A 175 -23.12 -10.21 3.56
N LEU A 176 -22.59 -11.24 4.25
CA LEU A 176 -21.63 -11.06 5.32
C LEU A 176 -20.40 -10.25 4.84
N ILE A 177 -19.80 -10.68 3.73
CA ILE A 177 -18.61 -10.00 3.18
C ILE A 177 -18.95 -8.57 2.76
N TRP A 178 -20.12 -8.34 2.16
CA TRP A 178 -20.56 -7.00 1.79
C TRP A 178 -20.71 -6.06 2.99
N GLU A 179 -21.27 -6.54 4.10
CA GLU A 179 -21.36 -5.76 5.34
C GLU A 179 -19.98 -5.44 5.93
N GLU A 180 -19.01 -6.36 5.84
CA GLU A 180 -17.63 -6.10 6.26
C GLU A 180 -16.96 -5.03 5.40
N ILE A 181 -17.16 -5.06 4.08
CA ILE A 181 -16.65 -4.04 3.16
C ILE A 181 -17.27 -2.66 3.45
N LYS A 182 -18.57 -2.60 3.75
CA LYS A 182 -19.22 -1.33 4.12
C LYS A 182 -18.60 -0.73 5.38
N LYS A 183 -18.33 -1.54 6.38
CA LYS A 183 -17.65 -1.08 7.61
C LYS A 183 -16.28 -0.49 7.30
N SER A 184 -15.50 -1.14 6.43
CA SER A 184 -14.17 -0.61 6.06
C SER A 184 -14.25 0.73 5.34
N ASN A 185 -15.29 0.97 4.54
CA ASN A 185 -15.49 2.24 3.82
C ASN A 185 -15.87 3.41 4.75
N GLU A 186 -16.49 3.15 5.90
CA GLU A 186 -16.81 4.19 6.89
C GLU A 186 -15.56 4.78 7.55
N TYR A 187 -14.45 4.05 7.56
CA TYR A 187 -13.16 4.52 8.10
C TYR A 187 -12.32 5.33 7.09
N THR A 188 -12.72 5.38 5.82
CA THR A 188 -11.99 6.04 4.73
C THR A 188 -12.67 7.30 4.20
N SER A 189 -13.75 7.76 4.85
CA SER A 189 -14.56 8.94 4.45
C SER A 189 -14.14 10.22 5.16
#